data_2bbcb1a9cac414e26b0b6186c3d2e441
#
_entry.id   2bbcb1a9cac414e26b0b6186c3d2e441
#
_cell.length_a   1.000
_cell.length_b   1.000
_cell.length_c   1.000
_cell.angle_alpha   90.00
_cell.angle_beta   90.00
_cell.angle_gamma   90.00
#
_symmetry.space_group_name_H-M   'P 1'
#
loop_
_entity.id
_entity.type
_entity.pdbx_description
1 polymer ?
#
loop_
_entity_poly.entity_id
_entity_poly.type
_entity_poly.pdbx_seq_one_letter_code
_entity_poly.pdbx_strand_id
1 'polypeptide(L)'
;MKRAFILALPVMAALSWTLAAPAVAEDARLVERLYNPAEVVRIDGRTKVQATIAFDDAEHIENVAIGDSQAWQVTPNKRANLLFIKPLSPTARTNMTVVTDRRTYLFDLVASPKANAIYVLRFSYADEPEAAEPVLAG
;
A
#
# COMPACT_ATOMS: atom_id res chain seq x y z
N MET A 1 41.39 69.86 4.73
CA MET A 1 40.55 69.03 3.84
C MET A 1 40.75 67.58 4.24
N LYS A 2 39.77 66.98 4.95
CA LYS A 2 39.80 65.56 5.34
C LYS A 2 39.09 64.73 4.28
N ARG A 3 39.83 63.91 3.56
CA ARG A 3 39.24 62.96 2.61
C ARG A 3 38.86 61.72 3.41
N ALA A 4 37.55 61.48 3.54
CA ALA A 4 37.03 60.22 4.11
C ALA A 4 37.10 59.10 3.04
N PHE A 5 37.92 58.09 3.29
CA PHE A 5 37.91 56.87 2.51
C PHE A 5 36.78 55.99 3.02
N ILE A 6 35.74 55.81 2.22
CA ILE A 6 34.70 54.82 2.49
C ILE A 6 35.20 53.49 1.96
N LEU A 7 35.60 52.59 2.84
CA LEU A 7 35.89 51.21 2.49
C LEU A 7 34.54 50.51 2.30
N ALA A 8 34.16 50.26 1.05
CA ALA A 8 33.06 49.36 0.74
C ALA A 8 33.52 47.90 0.92
N LEU A 9 33.02 47.23 1.92
CA LEU A 9 33.20 45.80 2.08
C LEU A 9 32.27 45.07 1.10
N PRO A 10 32.80 44.14 0.27
CA PRO A 10 31.95 43.36 -0.57
C PRO A 10 31.21 42.34 0.32
N VAL A 11 29.89 42.44 0.36
CA VAL A 11 29.04 41.42 0.91
C VAL A 11 29.11 40.22 -0.04
N MET A 12 29.92 39.20 0.27
CA MET A 12 29.87 37.91 -0.39
C MET A 12 28.58 37.23 0.02
N ALA A 13 27.57 37.29 -0.83
CA ALA A 13 26.41 36.43 -0.74
C ALA A 13 26.87 35.00 -1.02
N ALA A 14 27.02 34.21 0.05
CA ALA A 14 27.24 32.79 -0.07
C ALA A 14 25.96 32.16 -0.61
N LEU A 15 25.95 31.85 -1.92
CA LEU A 15 24.86 31.11 -2.56
C LEU A 15 24.96 29.65 -2.07
N SER A 16 24.25 29.33 -1.01
CA SER A 16 24.14 27.95 -0.51
C SER A 16 23.34 27.12 -1.50
N TRP A 17 24.03 26.38 -2.32
CA TRP A 17 23.39 25.38 -3.17
C TRP A 17 23.01 24.20 -2.29
N THR A 18 21.76 24.15 -1.88
CA THR A 18 21.23 22.95 -1.26
C THR A 18 21.06 21.91 -2.35
N LEU A 19 21.95 20.94 -2.37
CA LEU A 19 21.77 19.72 -3.18
C LEU A 19 20.62 18.93 -2.56
N ALA A 20 19.41 19.09 -3.11
CA ALA A 20 18.32 18.18 -2.80
C ALA A 20 18.71 16.78 -3.31
N ALA A 21 18.77 15.79 -2.42
CA ALA A 21 18.93 14.40 -2.84
C ALA A 21 17.77 14.02 -3.76
N PRO A 22 18.02 13.33 -4.91
CA PRO A 22 16.93 12.88 -5.77
C PRO A 22 16.02 11.98 -4.94
N ALA A 23 14.74 12.36 -4.80
CA ALA A 23 13.73 11.49 -4.22
C ALA A 23 13.62 10.25 -5.11
N VAL A 24 13.88 9.05 -4.56
CA VAL A 24 13.60 7.79 -5.25
C VAL A 24 12.08 7.69 -5.35
N ALA A 25 11.54 7.79 -6.57
CA ALA A 25 10.12 7.59 -6.80
C ALA A 25 9.78 6.12 -6.52
N GLU A 26 8.78 5.87 -5.66
CA GLU A 26 8.23 4.54 -5.44
C GLU A 26 7.55 4.04 -6.71
N ASP A 27 7.66 2.73 -6.97
CA ASP A 27 6.99 2.12 -8.11
C ASP A 27 5.47 2.17 -7.90
N ALA A 28 4.74 2.73 -8.87
CA ALA A 28 3.29 2.90 -8.79
C ALA A 28 2.52 1.56 -8.73
N ARG A 29 3.16 0.43 -9.02
CA ARG A 29 2.56 -0.91 -8.90
C ARG A 29 2.62 -1.46 -7.48
N LEU A 30 3.35 -0.80 -6.60
CA LEU A 30 3.43 -1.09 -5.16
C LEU A 30 2.58 -0.07 -4.43
N VAL A 31 1.46 -0.49 -3.86
CA VAL A 31 0.46 0.39 -3.23
C VAL A 31 0.38 0.08 -1.75
N GLU A 32 0.42 1.11 -0.94
CA GLU A 32 0.13 1.02 0.49
C GLU A 32 -1.22 1.67 0.78
N ARG A 33 -2.01 1.06 1.66
CA ARG A 33 -3.33 1.55 2.03
C ARG A 33 -3.60 1.37 3.52
N LEU A 34 -4.06 2.44 4.16
CA LEU A 34 -4.51 2.36 5.55
C LEU A 34 -5.80 1.55 5.63
N TYR A 35 -5.84 0.55 6.50
CA TYR A 35 -7.04 -0.24 6.72
C TYR A 35 -8.18 0.61 7.29
N ASN A 36 -9.35 0.47 6.68
CA ASN A 36 -10.60 1.05 7.13
C ASN A 36 -11.71 0.00 7.00
N PRO A 37 -12.35 -0.43 8.09
CA PRO A 37 -13.36 -1.48 8.05
C PRO A 37 -14.62 -1.08 7.26
N ALA A 38 -14.83 0.21 7.02
CA ALA A 38 -15.99 0.74 6.29
C ALA A 38 -15.69 1.00 4.81
N GLU A 39 -14.53 0.56 4.31
CA GLU A 39 -14.12 0.81 2.93
C GLU A 39 -14.16 -0.47 2.09
N VAL A 40 -14.67 -0.33 0.85
CA VAL A 40 -14.47 -1.33 -0.20
C VAL A 40 -13.26 -0.90 -1.03
N VAL A 41 -12.22 -1.71 -1.02
CA VAL A 41 -10.98 -1.41 -1.74
C VAL A 41 -11.06 -1.98 -3.15
N ARG A 42 -10.93 -1.11 -4.15
CA ARG A 42 -10.88 -1.52 -5.55
C ARG A 42 -9.48 -1.99 -5.92
N ILE A 43 -9.40 -3.15 -6.57
CA ILE A 43 -8.18 -3.67 -7.17
C ILE A 43 -8.37 -3.77 -8.68
N ASP A 44 -7.56 -3.01 -9.40
CA ASP A 44 -7.51 -3.08 -10.86
C ASP A 44 -6.51 -4.15 -11.28
N GLY A 45 -6.98 -5.11 -12.07
CA GLY A 45 -6.20 -6.24 -12.55
C GLY A 45 -6.16 -6.33 -14.07
N ARG A 46 -5.22 -7.12 -14.56
CA ARG A 46 -5.09 -7.46 -15.97
C ARG A 46 -4.71 -8.92 -16.12
N THR A 47 -5.23 -9.58 -17.14
CA THR A 47 -4.86 -10.99 -17.41
C THR A 47 -3.35 -11.14 -17.53
N LYS A 48 -2.83 -12.27 -17.03
CA LYS A 48 -1.40 -12.59 -17.00
C LYS A 48 -0.57 -11.74 -16.02
N VAL A 49 -1.21 -10.87 -15.24
CA VAL A 49 -0.57 -10.13 -14.16
C VAL A 49 -1.16 -10.59 -12.83
N GLN A 50 -0.30 -11.03 -11.94
CA GLN A 50 -0.66 -11.42 -10.59
C GLN A 50 -0.53 -10.23 -9.65
N ALA A 51 -1.50 -10.03 -8.77
CA ALA A 51 -1.43 -9.10 -7.66
C ALA A 51 -1.31 -9.85 -6.34
N THR A 52 -0.55 -9.29 -5.41
CA THR A 52 -0.42 -9.80 -4.04
C THR A 52 -1.06 -8.82 -3.07
N ILE A 53 -1.98 -9.29 -2.25
CA ILE A 53 -2.50 -8.53 -1.12
C ILE A 53 -1.74 -8.96 0.13
N ALA A 54 -1.09 -8.01 0.79
CA ALA A 54 -0.31 -8.25 2.00
C ALA A 54 -1.05 -7.70 3.22
N PHE A 55 -1.41 -8.61 4.13
CA PHE A 55 -2.02 -8.30 5.42
C PHE A 55 -0.92 -8.12 6.48
N ASP A 56 -1.30 -7.85 7.72
CA ASP A 56 -0.36 -7.82 8.82
C ASP A 56 0.35 -9.18 8.98
N ASP A 57 1.64 -9.16 9.28
CA ASP A 57 2.44 -10.39 9.46
C ASP A 57 1.88 -11.32 10.53
N ALA A 58 1.17 -10.76 11.50
CA ALA A 58 0.53 -11.52 12.58
C ALA A 58 -0.93 -11.92 12.28
N GLU A 59 -1.48 -11.52 11.13
CA GLU A 59 -2.81 -11.95 10.70
C GLU A 59 -2.77 -13.26 9.92
N HIS A 60 -3.84 -14.05 10.07
CA HIS A 60 -4.02 -15.29 9.32
C HIS A 60 -5.39 -15.29 8.64
N ILE A 61 -5.38 -15.51 7.34
CA ILE A 61 -6.60 -15.64 6.54
C ILE A 61 -7.35 -16.90 6.98
N GLU A 62 -8.61 -16.74 7.34
CA GLU A 62 -9.50 -17.86 7.72
C GLU A 62 -10.45 -18.23 6.60
N ASN A 63 -10.98 -17.22 5.88
CA ASN A 63 -11.92 -17.40 4.80
C ASN A 63 -11.71 -16.40 3.68
N VAL A 64 -11.92 -16.86 2.45
CA VAL A 64 -12.03 -16.03 1.26
C VAL A 64 -13.32 -16.37 0.54
N ALA A 65 -14.20 -15.39 0.40
CA ALA A 65 -15.43 -15.52 -0.37
C ALA A 65 -15.33 -14.62 -1.61
N ILE A 66 -15.56 -15.17 -2.77
CA ILE A 66 -15.49 -14.46 -4.06
C ILE A 66 -16.78 -14.69 -4.85
N GLY A 67 -17.30 -13.65 -5.48
CA GLY A 67 -18.56 -13.73 -6.22
C GLY A 67 -18.43 -14.57 -7.49
N ASP A 68 -17.33 -14.44 -8.22
CA ASP A 68 -17.07 -15.23 -9.44
C ASP A 68 -15.73 -15.97 -9.33
N SER A 69 -15.80 -17.19 -8.84
CA SER A 69 -14.62 -18.06 -8.69
C SER A 69 -14.11 -18.67 -9.99
N GLN A 70 -14.85 -18.56 -11.08
CA GLN A 70 -14.45 -19.08 -12.39
C GLN A 70 -13.61 -18.05 -13.18
N ALA A 71 -13.82 -16.76 -12.93
CA ALA A 71 -13.14 -15.69 -13.63
C ALA A 71 -11.90 -15.16 -12.89
N TRP A 72 -11.66 -15.60 -11.66
CA TRP A 72 -10.54 -15.18 -10.83
C TRP A 72 -9.87 -16.37 -10.14
N GLN A 73 -8.55 -16.36 -10.15
CA GLN A 73 -7.78 -17.30 -9.35
C GLN A 73 -7.29 -16.60 -8.09
N VAL A 74 -7.53 -17.23 -6.94
CA VAL A 74 -7.21 -16.71 -5.62
C VAL A 74 -6.52 -17.80 -4.82
N THR A 75 -5.32 -17.52 -4.31
CA THR A 75 -4.51 -18.50 -3.58
C THR A 75 -3.81 -17.84 -2.40
N PRO A 76 -4.03 -18.29 -1.17
CA PRO A 76 -3.25 -17.84 -0.02
C PRO A 76 -1.87 -18.49 0.01
N ASN A 77 -0.89 -17.82 0.65
CA ASN A 77 0.39 -18.43 0.97
C ASN A 77 0.27 -19.38 2.19
N LYS A 78 1.34 -20.10 2.52
CA LYS A 78 1.31 -21.06 3.65
C LYS A 78 1.06 -20.41 5.01
N ARG A 79 1.57 -19.19 5.23
CA ARG A 79 1.33 -18.46 6.47
C ARG A 79 -0.04 -17.81 6.51
N ALA A 80 -0.77 -17.83 5.41
CA ALA A 80 -2.09 -17.22 5.26
C ALA A 80 -2.10 -15.70 5.59
N ASN A 81 -1.00 -15.01 5.35
CA ASN A 81 -0.88 -13.56 5.52
C ASN A 81 -0.72 -12.81 4.19
N LEU A 82 -0.60 -13.54 3.08
CA LEU A 82 -0.62 -13.01 1.71
C LEU A 82 -1.73 -13.70 0.92
N LEU A 83 -2.33 -12.96 0.01
CA LEU A 83 -3.31 -13.49 -0.93
C LEU A 83 -2.89 -13.14 -2.35
N PHE A 84 -2.70 -14.15 -3.20
CA PHE A 84 -2.37 -13.98 -4.61
C PHE A 84 -3.64 -14.02 -5.43
N ILE A 85 -3.85 -13.01 -6.26
CA ILE A 85 -5.03 -12.93 -7.13
C ILE A 85 -4.63 -12.63 -8.56
N LYS A 86 -5.35 -13.21 -9.51
CA LYS A 86 -5.24 -12.86 -10.92
C LYS A 86 -6.56 -13.08 -11.65
N PRO A 87 -6.92 -12.20 -12.61
CA PRO A 87 -8.06 -12.42 -13.46
C PRO A 87 -7.76 -13.51 -14.49
N LEU A 88 -8.74 -14.35 -14.79
CA LEU A 88 -8.70 -15.36 -15.82
C LEU A 88 -9.40 -14.91 -17.10
N SER A 89 -10.15 -13.82 -17.04
CA SER A 89 -10.84 -13.20 -18.16
C SER A 89 -10.49 -11.70 -18.25
N PRO A 90 -10.35 -11.13 -19.48
CA PRO A 90 -9.86 -9.76 -19.67
C PRO A 90 -10.73 -8.66 -19.07
N THR A 91 -12.02 -8.93 -18.89
CA THR A 91 -13.01 -7.96 -18.39
C THR A 91 -13.77 -8.47 -17.18
N ALA A 92 -13.21 -9.43 -16.46
CA ALA A 92 -13.82 -9.99 -15.27
C ALA A 92 -14.02 -8.93 -14.19
N ARG A 93 -15.20 -8.93 -13.58
CA ARG A 93 -15.55 -8.06 -12.46
C ARG A 93 -16.29 -8.85 -11.42
N THR A 94 -15.87 -8.72 -10.18
CA THR A 94 -16.54 -9.35 -9.05
C THR A 94 -16.19 -8.64 -7.76
N ASN A 95 -16.75 -9.10 -6.66
CA ASN A 95 -16.37 -8.69 -5.32
C ASN A 95 -15.72 -9.84 -4.56
N MET A 96 -14.97 -9.50 -3.54
CA MET A 96 -14.32 -10.48 -2.68
C MET A 96 -14.34 -10.00 -1.24
N THR A 97 -14.59 -10.92 -0.33
CA THR A 97 -14.45 -10.68 1.10
C THR A 97 -13.35 -11.58 1.65
N VAL A 98 -12.43 -11.02 2.39
CA VAL A 98 -11.39 -11.76 3.10
C VAL A 98 -11.62 -11.60 4.59
N VAL A 99 -11.74 -12.70 5.29
CA VAL A 99 -11.86 -12.76 6.75
C VAL A 99 -10.57 -13.32 7.32
N THR A 100 -9.92 -12.55 8.17
CA THR A 100 -8.76 -12.99 8.93
C THR A 100 -9.14 -13.22 10.38
N ASP A 101 -8.21 -13.71 11.18
CA ASP A 101 -8.39 -13.84 12.63
C ASP A 101 -8.52 -12.50 13.37
N ARG A 102 -8.29 -11.37 12.66
CA ARG A 102 -8.35 -10.02 13.24
C ARG A 102 -9.34 -9.07 12.58
N ARG A 103 -9.51 -9.17 11.25
CA ARG A 103 -10.22 -8.15 10.46
C ARG A 103 -11.01 -8.77 9.33
N THR A 104 -11.94 -7.99 8.81
CA THR A 104 -12.65 -8.31 7.56
C THR A 104 -12.31 -7.25 6.52
N TYR A 105 -11.99 -7.69 5.32
CA TYR A 105 -11.60 -6.84 4.19
C TYR A 105 -12.58 -7.03 3.04
N LEU A 106 -13.01 -5.91 2.46
CA LEU A 106 -13.94 -5.90 1.33
C LEU A 106 -13.24 -5.38 0.09
N PHE A 107 -13.38 -6.08 -1.02
CA PHE A 107 -12.75 -5.73 -2.29
C PHE A 107 -13.73 -5.73 -3.44
N ASP A 108 -13.53 -4.78 -4.36
CA ASP A 108 -14.00 -4.86 -5.75
C ASP A 108 -12.83 -5.25 -6.64
N LEU A 109 -12.98 -6.33 -7.39
CA LEU A 109 -11.98 -6.82 -8.33
C LEU A 109 -12.41 -6.47 -9.76
N VAL A 110 -11.61 -5.67 -10.44
CA VAL A 110 -11.94 -5.16 -11.78
C VAL A 110 -10.79 -5.45 -12.73
N ALA A 111 -11.01 -6.33 -13.71
CA ALA A 111 -10.04 -6.58 -14.77
C ALA A 111 -10.33 -5.72 -16.00
N SER A 112 -9.28 -5.23 -16.63
CA SER A 112 -9.35 -4.51 -17.89
C SER A 112 -8.06 -4.73 -18.70
N PRO A 113 -8.13 -4.85 -20.03
CA PRO A 113 -6.94 -4.98 -20.88
C PRO A 113 -6.00 -3.77 -20.81
N LYS A 114 -6.54 -2.60 -20.41
CA LYS A 114 -5.81 -1.33 -20.31
C LYS A 114 -5.50 -0.94 -18.87
N ALA A 115 -5.81 -1.78 -17.91
CA ALA A 115 -5.57 -1.46 -16.49
C ALA A 115 -4.08 -1.32 -16.19
N ASN A 116 -3.75 -0.32 -15.36
CA ASN A 116 -2.48 -0.25 -14.67
C ASN A 116 -2.54 -1.23 -13.49
N ALA A 117 -2.26 -2.49 -13.75
CA ALA A 117 -2.35 -3.53 -12.74
C ALA A 117 -1.31 -3.32 -11.64
N ILE A 118 -1.76 -3.39 -10.39
CA ILE A 118 -0.85 -3.35 -9.23
C ILE A 118 -0.17 -4.71 -9.06
N TYR A 119 1.02 -4.70 -8.45
CA TYR A 119 1.74 -5.93 -8.10
C TYR A 119 1.54 -6.29 -6.63
N VAL A 120 1.54 -5.28 -5.76
CA VAL A 120 1.36 -5.46 -4.32
C VAL A 120 0.43 -4.37 -3.79
N LEU A 121 -0.56 -4.80 -3.04
CA LEU A 121 -1.35 -3.96 -2.15
C LEU A 121 -1.01 -4.35 -0.72
N ARG A 122 -0.32 -3.48 -0.01
CA ARG A 122 0.02 -3.67 1.40
C ARG A 122 -0.90 -2.81 2.27
N PHE A 123 -1.54 -3.44 3.24
CA PHE A 123 -2.26 -2.69 4.25
C PHE A 123 -1.32 -2.21 5.35
N SER A 124 -1.55 -0.99 5.77
CA SER A 124 -1.03 -0.43 7.01
C SER A 124 -2.19 -0.25 8.00
N TYR A 125 -1.87 -0.16 9.25
CA TYR A 125 -2.86 -0.08 10.31
C TYR A 125 -2.57 1.14 11.16
N ALA A 126 -3.63 1.83 11.60
CA ALA A 126 -3.46 2.87 12.60
C ALA A 126 -2.83 2.23 13.84
N ASP A 127 -1.90 2.94 14.49
CA ASP A 127 -1.27 2.48 15.71
C ASP A 127 -2.37 2.09 16.69
N GLU A 128 -2.68 0.81 16.73
CA GLU A 128 -3.45 0.28 17.84
C GLU A 128 -2.60 0.53 19.09
N PRO A 129 -3.15 1.14 20.15
CA PRO A 129 -2.42 1.22 21.38
C PRO A 129 -2.00 -0.20 21.72
N GLU A 130 -0.69 -0.41 21.80
CA GLU A 130 -0.10 -1.67 22.19
C GLU A 130 -0.95 -2.25 23.30
N ALA A 131 -1.58 -3.39 23.04
CA ALA A 131 -2.50 -3.99 23.99
C ALA A 131 -1.75 -4.04 25.31
N ALA A 132 -2.24 -3.27 26.30
CA ALA A 132 -1.61 -3.22 27.60
C ALA A 132 -1.38 -4.67 28.03
N GLU A 133 -0.12 -5.04 28.24
CA GLU A 133 0.20 -6.37 28.76
C GLU A 133 -0.74 -6.62 29.92
N PRO A 134 -1.42 -7.77 29.97
CA PRO A 134 -2.27 -8.05 31.09
C PRO A 134 -1.43 -7.91 32.35
N VAL A 135 -1.73 -6.90 33.12
CA VAL A 135 -1.13 -6.77 34.45
C VAL A 135 -1.58 -8.02 35.19
N LEU A 136 -0.68 -8.98 35.27
CA LEU A 136 -0.87 -10.11 36.16
C LEU A 136 -0.95 -9.53 37.56
N ALA A 137 -2.17 -9.28 38.02
CA ALA A 137 -2.43 -9.01 39.42
C ALA A 137 -2.04 -10.26 40.18
N GLY A 138 -0.81 -10.23 40.69
CA GLY A 138 -0.31 -11.26 41.58
C GLY A 138 -0.89 -11.08 42.96
#